data_c5c5d8643835650eedd9cc1a3b5812ec
#
_entry.id   c5c5d8643835650eedd9cc1a3b5812ec
#
_cell.length_a   1.000
_cell.length_b   1.000
_cell.length_c   1.000
_cell.angle_alpha   90.00
_cell.angle_beta   90.00
_cell.angle_gamma   90.00
#
_symmetry.space_group_name_H-M   'P 1'
#
loop_
_entity.id
_entity.type
_entity.pdbx_description
1 polymer ?
#
loop_
_entity_poly.entity_id
_entity_poly.type
_entity_poly.pdbx_seq_one_letter_code
_entity_poly.pdbx_strand_id
1 'polypeptide(L)'
;DYIDLGVNEVVLASADNTFSALHEFTGEEIKEIVEECHMHHMTVTVLMNRLYSEKDIYAAQKEMEEILHLGVDGLMFADPGLLKYAKEKHLECYLTYRPETLMTCNEDALFWKEQGLRSVVIPCLLTKDEVMDIAKYTPDTTVIIHGSTLMSVSKRKLLSAYKQVNQKDFDVHSKTLSLKEKQREAYMPA
;
A
#
# COMPACT_ATOMS: atom_id res chain seq x y z
N ASP A 1 -14.91 -18.35 2.03
CA ASP A 1 -15.18 -17.10 2.70
C ASP A 1 -14.04 -16.76 3.65
N TYR A 2 -13.56 -15.51 3.68
CA TYR A 2 -12.44 -15.08 4.55
C TYR A 2 -12.81 -15.17 6.04
N ILE A 3 -14.07 -14.98 6.37
CA ILE A 3 -14.61 -15.11 7.73
C ILE A 3 -14.41 -16.55 8.23
N ASP A 4 -14.78 -17.54 7.41
CA ASP A 4 -14.66 -18.97 7.74
C ASP A 4 -13.20 -19.40 7.89
N LEU A 5 -12.27 -18.70 7.27
CA LEU A 5 -10.83 -18.95 7.37
C LEU A 5 -10.19 -18.33 8.62
N GLY A 6 -10.94 -17.61 9.45
CA GLY A 6 -10.44 -16.98 10.66
C GLY A 6 -9.50 -15.80 10.41
N VAL A 7 -9.71 -15.05 9.32
CA VAL A 7 -8.98 -13.81 9.04
C VAL A 7 -9.34 -12.77 10.09
N ASN A 8 -8.35 -12.06 10.61
CA ASN A 8 -8.55 -11.03 11.64
C ASN A 8 -8.57 -9.60 11.08
N GLU A 9 -7.92 -9.39 9.93
CA GLU A 9 -7.81 -8.08 9.30
C GLU A 9 -7.90 -8.23 7.78
N VAL A 10 -8.62 -7.29 7.15
CA VAL A 10 -8.62 -7.14 5.69
C VAL A 10 -7.98 -5.82 5.31
N VAL A 11 -7.26 -5.81 4.19
CA VAL A 11 -6.65 -4.62 3.63
C VAL A 11 -7.29 -4.30 2.30
N LEU A 12 -7.93 -3.13 2.20
CA LEU A 12 -8.63 -2.65 1.01
C LEU A 12 -7.80 -1.60 0.30
N ALA A 13 -7.74 -1.65 -1.01
CA ALA A 13 -7.06 -0.64 -1.81
C ALA A 13 -8.02 0.52 -2.11
N SER A 14 -7.66 1.73 -1.71
CA SER A 14 -8.38 2.94 -2.10
C SER A 14 -8.07 3.30 -3.55
N ALA A 15 -9.09 3.75 -4.30
CA ALA A 15 -8.90 4.26 -5.65
C ALA A 15 -7.86 5.39 -5.68
N ASP A 16 -7.02 5.40 -6.71
CA ASP A 16 -5.97 6.41 -6.94
C ASP A 16 -4.86 6.52 -5.87
N ASN A 17 -4.90 5.78 -4.77
CA ASN A 17 -3.91 5.85 -3.69
C ASN A 17 -2.96 4.66 -3.59
N THR A 18 -3.04 3.73 -4.51
CA THR A 18 -2.18 2.54 -4.55
C THR A 18 -1.38 2.45 -5.85
N PHE A 19 -0.24 1.77 -5.80
CA PHE A 19 0.54 1.50 -7.01
C PHE A 19 0.07 0.27 -7.78
N SER A 20 -0.47 -0.71 -7.06
CA SER A 20 -0.88 -1.97 -7.66
C SER A 20 -1.96 -2.62 -6.82
N ALA A 21 -3.20 -2.47 -7.25
CA ALA A 21 -4.30 -3.22 -6.70
C ALA A 21 -5.00 -3.98 -7.83
N LEU A 22 -5.41 -5.22 -7.55
CA LEU A 22 -6.24 -5.99 -8.47
C LEU A 22 -7.65 -5.39 -8.56
N HIS A 23 -8.11 -4.81 -7.46
CA HIS A 23 -9.38 -4.10 -7.34
C HIS A 23 -9.19 -2.87 -6.44
N GLU A 24 -9.79 -1.77 -6.82
CA GLU A 24 -9.84 -0.53 -6.05
C GLU A 24 -11.27 -0.31 -5.59
N PHE A 25 -11.44 -0.06 -4.31
CA PHE A 25 -12.76 0.06 -3.68
C PHE A 25 -13.20 1.53 -3.61
N THR A 26 -14.45 1.77 -3.88
CA THR A 26 -15.11 3.05 -3.66
C THR A 26 -15.40 3.28 -2.17
N GLY A 27 -15.68 4.53 -1.77
CA GLY A 27 -16.05 4.82 -0.38
C GLY A 27 -17.31 4.08 0.09
N GLU A 28 -18.29 3.88 -0.79
CA GLU A 28 -19.51 3.12 -0.47
C GLU A 28 -19.19 1.65 -0.21
N GLU A 29 -18.40 1.02 -1.08
CA GLU A 29 -17.96 -0.37 -0.90
C GLU A 29 -17.10 -0.55 0.36
N ILE A 30 -16.20 0.40 0.64
CA ILE A 30 -15.38 0.37 1.88
C ILE A 30 -16.29 0.40 3.10
N LYS A 31 -17.30 1.27 3.13
CA LYS A 31 -18.22 1.37 4.24
C LYS A 31 -19.02 0.08 4.46
N GLU A 32 -19.55 -0.52 3.42
CA GLU A 32 -20.27 -1.80 3.49
C GLU A 32 -19.37 -2.92 4.04
N ILE A 33 -18.11 -2.97 3.56
CA ILE A 33 -17.12 -3.96 4.03
C ILE A 33 -16.76 -3.73 5.49
N VAL A 34 -16.60 -2.47 5.93
CA VAL A 34 -16.33 -2.13 7.34
C VAL A 34 -17.46 -2.65 8.24
N GLU A 35 -18.71 -2.36 7.89
CA GLU A 35 -19.87 -2.82 8.66
C GLU A 35 -19.90 -4.35 8.79
N GLU A 36 -19.69 -5.07 7.68
CA GLU A 36 -19.65 -6.54 7.67
C GLU A 36 -18.46 -7.10 8.48
N CYS A 37 -17.27 -6.55 8.29
CA CYS A 37 -16.08 -7.00 9.02
C CYS A 37 -16.22 -6.79 10.54
N HIS A 38 -16.74 -5.64 10.96
CA HIS A 38 -16.94 -5.34 12.37
C HIS A 38 -17.97 -6.27 13.03
N MET A 39 -19.04 -6.68 12.31
CA MET A 39 -19.97 -7.71 12.81
C MET A 39 -19.28 -9.05 13.11
N HIS A 40 -18.19 -9.34 12.41
CA HIS A 40 -17.40 -10.56 12.57
C HIS A 40 -16.09 -10.36 13.38
N HIS A 41 -15.96 -9.26 14.09
CA HIS A 41 -14.78 -8.91 14.90
C HIS A 41 -13.46 -8.83 14.10
N MET A 42 -13.55 -8.49 12.81
CA MET A 42 -12.41 -8.25 11.94
C MET A 42 -12.14 -6.77 11.84
N THR A 43 -10.87 -6.39 11.70
CA THR A 43 -10.47 -5.00 11.44
C THR A 43 -10.29 -4.74 9.95
N VAL A 44 -10.48 -3.47 9.56
CA VAL A 44 -10.33 -3.01 8.19
C VAL A 44 -9.26 -1.93 8.11
N THR A 45 -8.25 -2.19 7.29
CA THR A 45 -7.17 -1.24 6.99
C THR A 45 -7.26 -0.82 5.53
N VAL A 46 -7.08 0.47 5.23
CA VAL A 46 -7.06 0.95 3.84
C VAL A 46 -5.63 1.23 3.40
N LEU A 47 -5.30 0.75 2.20
CA LEU A 47 -3.99 0.88 1.58
C LEU A 47 -3.88 2.18 0.80
N MET A 48 -2.94 3.04 1.19
CA MET A 48 -2.55 4.31 0.57
C MET A 48 -1.03 4.33 0.36
N ASN A 49 -0.48 3.31 -0.31
CA ASN A 49 0.97 3.13 -0.45
C ASN A 49 1.60 3.88 -1.63
N ARG A 50 0.89 4.82 -2.22
CA ARG A 50 1.42 5.69 -3.26
C ARG A 50 2.36 6.74 -2.65
N LEU A 51 3.37 7.16 -3.44
CA LEU A 51 4.18 8.34 -3.15
C LEU A 51 3.62 9.52 -3.92
N TYR A 52 3.35 10.62 -3.24
CA TYR A 52 2.65 11.77 -3.82
C TYR A 52 3.62 12.83 -4.34
N SER A 53 3.18 13.60 -5.33
CA SER A 53 3.85 14.84 -5.73
C SER A 53 3.31 16.00 -4.89
N GLU A 54 4.00 17.14 -4.92
CA GLU A 54 3.55 18.37 -4.25
C GLU A 54 2.11 18.79 -4.62
N LYS A 55 1.68 18.41 -5.82
CA LYS A 55 0.32 18.71 -6.29
C LYS A 55 -0.73 17.76 -5.72
N ASP A 56 -0.34 16.52 -5.47
CA ASP A 56 -1.26 15.43 -5.15
C ASP A 56 -1.39 15.19 -3.64
N ILE A 57 -0.36 15.55 -2.85
CA ILE A 57 -0.31 15.24 -1.42
C ILE A 57 -1.48 15.83 -0.62
N TYR A 58 -1.90 17.05 -0.93
CA TYR A 58 -3.01 17.69 -0.22
C TYR A 58 -4.36 17.02 -0.50
N ALA A 59 -4.55 16.53 -1.73
CA ALA A 59 -5.74 15.76 -2.07
C ALA A 59 -5.75 14.41 -1.33
N ALA A 60 -4.61 13.72 -1.29
CA ALA A 60 -4.46 12.46 -0.57
C ALA A 60 -4.66 12.62 0.95
N GLN A 61 -4.19 13.72 1.54
CA GLN A 61 -4.41 14.03 2.96
C GLN A 61 -5.90 14.23 3.28
N LYS A 62 -6.63 14.92 2.41
CA LYS A 62 -8.07 15.11 2.56
C LYS A 62 -8.83 13.79 2.41
N GLU A 63 -8.47 13.00 1.42
CA GLU A 63 -9.05 11.67 1.20
C GLU A 63 -8.77 10.72 2.36
N MET A 64 -7.59 10.82 2.98
CA MET A 64 -7.26 10.11 4.22
C MET A 64 -8.30 10.40 5.33
N GLU A 65 -8.68 11.66 5.54
CA GLU A 65 -9.74 12.01 6.50
C GLU A 65 -11.10 11.43 6.08
N GLU A 66 -11.45 11.53 4.80
CA GLU A 66 -12.69 10.99 4.26
C GLU A 66 -12.79 9.46 4.47
N ILE A 67 -11.70 8.73 4.21
CA ILE A 67 -11.61 7.28 4.45
C ILE A 67 -11.79 6.95 5.93
N LEU A 68 -11.15 7.69 6.83
CA LEU A 68 -11.30 7.45 8.28
C LEU A 68 -12.74 7.68 8.77
N HIS A 69 -13.47 8.61 8.16
CA HIS A 69 -14.89 8.82 8.47
C HIS A 69 -15.80 7.65 8.04
N LEU A 70 -15.32 6.74 7.20
CA LEU A 70 -16.05 5.51 6.85
C LEU A 70 -15.98 4.44 7.94
N GLY A 71 -15.20 4.67 9.01
CA GLY A 71 -15.08 3.78 10.15
C GLY A 71 -13.98 2.73 10.04
N VAL A 72 -13.02 2.89 9.13
CA VAL A 72 -11.86 1.99 9.03
C VAL A 72 -10.97 2.09 10.27
N ASP A 73 -10.36 0.98 10.67
CA ASP A 73 -9.55 0.88 11.88
C ASP A 73 -8.13 1.38 11.66
N GLY A 74 -7.61 1.28 10.42
CA GLY A 74 -6.23 1.64 10.14
C GLY A 74 -5.96 2.08 8.72
N LEU A 75 -4.78 2.66 8.55
CA LEU A 75 -4.25 3.06 7.25
C LEU A 75 -2.85 2.48 7.05
N MET A 76 -2.60 1.97 5.86
CA MET A 76 -1.32 1.43 5.44
C MET A 76 -0.72 2.36 4.39
N PHE A 77 0.39 3.03 4.69
CA PHE A 77 0.94 4.14 3.89
C PHE A 77 2.41 3.94 3.54
N ALA A 78 2.90 4.66 2.52
CA ALA A 78 4.31 4.73 2.15
C ALA A 78 4.88 6.17 2.22
N ASP A 79 4.06 7.18 1.99
CA ASP A 79 4.52 8.58 1.96
C ASP A 79 4.57 9.18 3.37
N PRO A 80 5.74 9.63 3.87
CA PRO A 80 5.86 10.26 5.19
C PRO A 80 4.99 11.52 5.36
N GLY A 81 4.58 12.16 4.26
CA GLY A 81 3.68 13.31 4.28
C GLY A 81 2.29 12.98 4.83
N LEU A 82 1.82 11.73 4.68
CA LEU A 82 0.58 11.27 5.28
C LEU A 82 0.74 11.08 6.80
N LEU A 83 1.85 10.50 7.25
CA LEU A 83 2.13 10.36 8.68
C LEU A 83 2.23 11.71 9.38
N LYS A 84 2.96 12.67 8.77
CA LYS A 84 3.06 14.03 9.29
C LYS A 84 1.67 14.63 9.48
N TYR A 85 0.84 14.53 8.45
CA TYR A 85 -0.52 15.07 8.47
C TYR A 85 -1.39 14.39 9.56
N ALA A 86 -1.36 13.07 9.64
CA ALA A 86 -2.09 12.34 10.67
C ALA A 86 -1.72 12.79 12.10
N LYS A 87 -0.43 13.01 12.36
CA LYS A 87 0.05 13.52 13.65
C LYS A 87 -0.39 14.96 13.92
N GLU A 88 -0.32 15.84 12.93
CA GLU A 88 -0.74 17.23 13.06
C GLU A 88 -2.24 17.39 13.31
N LYS A 89 -3.02 16.48 12.74
CA LYS A 89 -4.48 16.44 12.89
C LYS A 89 -4.96 15.58 14.06
N HIS A 90 -4.05 14.89 14.74
CA HIS A 90 -4.39 13.95 15.83
C HIS A 90 -5.42 12.89 15.38
N LEU A 91 -5.24 12.34 14.17
CA LEU A 91 -6.14 11.34 13.63
C LEU A 91 -6.02 10.03 14.43
N GLU A 92 -7.14 9.55 14.94
CA GLU A 92 -7.21 8.30 15.72
C GLU A 92 -7.40 7.10 14.78
N CYS A 93 -6.30 6.46 14.41
CA CYS A 93 -6.30 5.23 13.61
C CYS A 93 -4.98 4.48 13.79
N TYR A 94 -4.98 3.19 13.44
CA TYR A 94 -3.73 2.44 13.36
C TYR A 94 -2.98 2.80 12.08
N LEU A 95 -1.71 3.14 12.23
CA LEU A 95 -0.84 3.45 11.09
C LEU A 95 0.19 2.35 10.90
N THR A 96 0.28 1.83 9.67
CA THR A 96 1.24 0.81 9.26
C THR A 96 2.07 1.36 8.10
N TYR A 97 3.39 1.30 8.22
CA TYR A 97 4.30 1.71 7.15
C TYR A 97 4.53 0.58 6.15
N ARG A 98 4.25 0.84 4.88
CA ARG A 98 4.43 -0.12 3.78
C ARG A 98 5.24 0.50 2.64
N PRO A 99 6.57 0.51 2.75
CA PRO A 99 7.48 1.18 1.80
C PRO A 99 7.68 0.43 0.48
N GLU A 100 7.15 -0.76 0.33
CA GLU A 100 7.33 -1.70 -0.79
C GLU A 100 8.78 -2.22 -0.92
N THR A 101 9.80 -1.37 -0.93
CA THR A 101 11.18 -1.77 -1.20
C THR A 101 12.25 -1.14 -0.30
N LEU A 102 11.88 -0.25 0.62
CA LEU A 102 12.86 0.63 1.27
C LEU A 102 13.23 0.26 2.71
N MET A 103 12.57 -0.71 3.33
CA MET A 103 12.87 -1.09 4.71
C MET A 103 13.63 -2.43 4.73
N THR A 104 14.89 -2.39 5.12
CA THR A 104 15.81 -3.54 4.97
C THR A 104 16.55 -3.94 6.24
N CYS A 105 16.41 -3.22 7.33
CA CYS A 105 17.09 -3.54 8.59
C CYS A 105 16.24 -3.20 9.81
N ASN A 106 16.68 -3.67 10.98
CA ASN A 106 16.00 -3.41 12.25
C ASN A 106 15.97 -1.92 12.64
N GLU A 107 17.00 -1.17 12.30
CA GLU A 107 17.04 0.28 12.59
C GLU A 107 15.95 1.04 11.84
N ASP A 108 15.69 0.67 10.59
CA ASP A 108 14.56 1.23 9.84
C ASP A 108 13.22 0.94 10.54
N ALA A 109 13.02 -0.31 10.97
CA ALA A 109 11.80 -0.72 11.64
C ALA A 109 11.63 -0.03 13.01
N LEU A 110 12.71 0.10 13.78
CA LEU A 110 12.72 0.81 15.06
C LEU A 110 12.40 2.29 14.89
N PHE A 111 12.98 2.94 13.87
CA PHE A 111 12.67 4.33 13.56
C PHE A 111 11.15 4.54 13.37
N TRP A 112 10.51 3.69 12.59
CA TRP A 112 9.07 3.81 12.36
C TRP A 112 8.24 3.48 13.60
N LYS A 113 8.67 2.52 14.40
CA LYS A 113 8.05 2.22 15.70
C LYS A 113 8.10 3.42 16.65
N GLU A 114 9.23 4.12 16.72
CA GLU A 114 9.39 5.35 17.51
C GLU A 114 8.49 6.48 17.02
N GLN A 115 8.09 6.45 15.73
CA GLN A 115 7.07 7.35 15.22
C GLN A 115 5.64 7.02 15.72
N GLY A 116 5.45 5.98 16.50
CA GLY A 116 4.16 5.58 17.05
C GLY A 116 3.32 4.71 16.11
N LEU A 117 3.96 4.07 15.13
CA LEU A 117 3.25 3.17 14.23
C LEU A 117 2.92 1.83 14.91
N ARG A 118 1.77 1.25 14.54
CA ARG A 118 1.37 -0.08 14.96
C ARG A 118 2.31 -1.15 14.40
N SER A 119 2.64 -1.06 13.11
CA SER A 119 3.35 -2.08 12.39
C SER A 119 4.16 -1.49 11.22
N VAL A 120 5.07 -2.31 10.71
CA VAL A 120 5.78 -2.09 9.46
C VAL A 120 5.66 -3.33 8.59
N VAL A 121 5.51 -3.13 7.28
CA VAL A 121 5.49 -4.23 6.32
C VAL A 121 6.90 -4.45 5.77
N ILE A 122 7.44 -5.65 5.99
CA ILE A 122 8.75 -6.03 5.48
C ILE A 122 8.63 -6.35 3.98
N PRO A 123 9.50 -5.77 3.13
CA PRO A 123 9.57 -6.10 1.71
C PRO A 123 9.90 -7.57 1.48
N CYS A 124 9.37 -8.15 0.41
CA CYS A 124 9.61 -9.55 0.03
C CYS A 124 11.05 -9.83 -0.46
N LEU A 125 11.91 -8.83 -0.46
CA LEU A 125 13.31 -8.93 -0.91
C LEU A 125 14.24 -9.54 0.15
N LEU A 126 13.81 -9.58 1.41
CA LEU A 126 14.62 -10.04 2.52
C LEU A 126 14.57 -11.56 2.66
N THR A 127 15.67 -12.12 3.10
CA THR A 127 15.76 -13.53 3.50
C THR A 127 15.00 -13.77 4.81
N LYS A 128 14.69 -15.05 5.08
CA LYS A 128 14.03 -15.42 6.34
C LYS A 128 14.81 -14.98 7.57
N ASP A 129 16.14 -15.08 7.54
CA ASP A 129 16.98 -14.73 8.68
C ASP A 129 16.97 -13.22 8.94
N GLU A 130 17.04 -12.40 7.91
CA GLU A 130 16.90 -10.95 8.01
C GLU A 130 15.52 -10.54 8.56
N VAL A 131 14.46 -11.18 8.08
CA VAL A 131 13.10 -10.96 8.62
C VAL A 131 13.04 -11.32 10.11
N MET A 132 13.60 -12.45 10.51
CA MET A 132 13.63 -12.88 11.90
C MET A 132 14.47 -11.94 12.78
N ASP A 133 15.54 -11.38 12.26
CA ASP A 133 16.35 -10.39 12.99
C ASP A 133 15.58 -9.09 13.22
N ILE A 134 14.84 -8.61 12.23
CA ILE A 134 13.95 -7.44 12.39
C ILE A 134 12.86 -7.74 13.43
N ALA A 135 12.19 -8.88 13.32
CA ALA A 135 11.09 -9.27 14.21
C ALA A 135 11.47 -9.41 15.68
N LYS A 136 12.74 -9.64 16.00
CA LYS A 136 13.23 -9.63 17.40
C LYS A 136 13.05 -8.28 18.08
N TYR A 137 13.16 -7.18 17.34
CA TYR A 137 13.07 -5.82 17.85
C TYR A 137 11.71 -5.18 17.61
N THR A 138 11.01 -5.62 16.58
CA THR A 138 9.68 -5.14 16.18
C THR A 138 8.72 -6.31 15.94
N PRO A 139 8.19 -6.93 17.02
CA PRO A 139 7.35 -8.14 16.92
C PRO A 139 6.05 -7.93 16.15
N ASP A 140 5.54 -6.69 16.08
CA ASP A 140 4.32 -6.33 15.33
C ASP A 140 4.59 -6.14 13.82
N THR A 141 5.64 -6.77 13.31
CA THR A 141 6.03 -6.71 11.90
C THR A 141 5.10 -7.54 11.02
N THR A 142 4.70 -6.99 9.88
CA THR A 142 3.88 -7.67 8.87
C THR A 142 4.78 -8.21 7.76
N VAL A 143 4.56 -9.46 7.34
CA VAL A 143 5.30 -10.12 6.26
C VAL A 143 4.34 -10.59 5.17
N ILE A 144 4.66 -10.30 3.92
CA ILE A 144 3.89 -10.80 2.76
C ILE A 144 4.36 -12.22 2.46
N ILE A 145 3.49 -13.20 2.67
CA ILE A 145 3.80 -14.62 2.45
C ILE A 145 3.31 -15.16 1.11
N HIS A 146 2.37 -14.49 0.49
CA HIS A 146 1.83 -14.88 -0.82
C HIS A 146 1.22 -13.68 -1.53
N GLY A 147 1.33 -13.63 -2.86
CA GLY A 147 0.72 -12.61 -3.72
C GLY A 147 1.71 -11.93 -4.65
N SER A 148 1.20 -11.02 -5.46
CA SER A 148 2.02 -10.18 -6.34
C SER A 148 2.69 -9.08 -5.53
N THR A 149 3.97 -8.86 -5.78
CA THR A 149 4.77 -7.82 -5.13
C THR A 149 5.24 -6.79 -6.13
N LEU A 150 5.33 -5.54 -5.69
CA LEU A 150 5.84 -4.45 -6.52
C LEU A 150 7.34 -4.67 -6.77
N MET A 151 7.74 -4.76 -8.04
CA MET A 151 9.14 -4.89 -8.43
C MET A 151 9.83 -3.52 -8.52
N SER A 152 9.14 -2.56 -9.13
CA SER A 152 9.65 -1.20 -9.27
C SER A 152 8.51 -0.25 -9.62
N VAL A 153 8.68 1.01 -9.28
CA VAL A 153 7.77 2.09 -9.65
C VAL A 153 8.56 3.29 -10.14
N SER A 154 8.02 3.98 -11.13
CA SER A 154 8.59 5.24 -11.62
C SER A 154 7.55 6.34 -11.58
N LYS A 155 7.90 7.49 -10.98
CA LYS A 155 7.11 8.72 -11.08
C LYS A 155 7.20 9.39 -12.47
N ARG A 156 8.10 8.93 -13.33
CA ARG A 156 8.20 9.43 -14.71
C ARG A 156 7.10 8.79 -15.55
N LYS A 157 6.46 9.56 -16.40
CA LYS A 157 5.46 9.07 -17.36
C LYS A 157 6.12 8.31 -18.50
N LEU A 158 6.74 7.16 -18.20
CA LEU A 158 7.58 6.40 -19.12
C LEU A 158 6.79 5.86 -20.31
N LEU A 159 5.58 5.36 -20.09
CA LEU A 159 4.72 4.86 -21.16
C LEU A 159 4.30 5.99 -22.12
N SER A 160 3.96 7.17 -21.59
CA SER A 160 3.63 8.35 -22.40
C SER A 160 4.83 8.81 -23.22
N ALA A 161 6.02 8.84 -22.62
CA ALA A 161 7.25 9.19 -23.33
C ALA A 161 7.60 8.16 -24.40
N TYR A 162 7.45 6.86 -24.11
CA TYR A 162 7.66 5.80 -25.07
C TYR A 162 6.69 5.89 -26.26
N LYS A 163 5.39 6.12 -26.00
CA LYS A 163 4.36 6.35 -27.03
C LYS A 163 4.77 7.49 -27.96
N GLN A 164 5.17 8.62 -27.39
CA GLN A 164 5.54 9.82 -28.13
C GLN A 164 6.81 9.60 -28.97
N VAL A 165 7.89 9.08 -28.38
CA VAL A 165 9.19 8.89 -29.07
C VAL A 165 9.09 7.85 -30.18
N ASN A 166 8.34 6.78 -29.97
CA ASN A 166 8.22 5.67 -30.92
C ASN A 166 7.01 5.80 -31.84
N GLN A 167 6.25 6.89 -31.78
CA GLN A 167 5.04 7.13 -32.57
C GLN A 167 4.06 5.94 -32.54
N LYS A 168 3.93 5.31 -31.37
CA LYS A 168 3.02 4.18 -31.14
C LYS A 168 1.64 4.71 -30.73
N ASP A 169 0.60 3.99 -31.15
CA ASP A 169 -0.76 4.28 -30.70
C ASP A 169 -1.26 3.17 -29.78
N PHE A 170 -1.42 3.50 -28.51
CA PHE A 170 -2.01 2.66 -27.46
C PHE A 170 -2.50 3.55 -26.32
N ASP A 171 -3.47 3.05 -25.57
CA ASP A 171 -3.94 3.72 -24.36
C ASP A 171 -2.97 3.46 -23.19
N VAL A 172 -2.29 4.51 -22.73
CA VAL A 172 -1.33 4.44 -21.62
C VAL A 172 -1.96 4.16 -20.26
N HIS A 173 -3.29 4.29 -20.13
CA HIS A 173 -4.06 4.01 -18.94
C HIS A 173 -4.75 2.64 -18.97
N SER A 174 -4.54 1.88 -20.04
CA SER A 174 -5.14 0.55 -20.16
C SER A 174 -4.57 -0.41 -19.11
N LYS A 175 -5.44 -1.02 -18.30
CA LYS A 175 -5.09 -2.06 -17.33
C LYS A 175 -4.62 -3.38 -17.99
N THR A 176 -4.70 -3.49 -19.32
CA THR A 176 -4.26 -4.67 -20.08
C THR A 176 -2.86 -4.53 -20.66
N LEU A 177 -2.20 -3.39 -20.44
CA LEU A 177 -0.82 -3.23 -20.87
C LEU A 177 0.10 -4.21 -20.14
N SER A 178 1.00 -4.81 -20.89
CA SER A 178 2.04 -5.67 -20.33
C SER A 178 3.39 -5.35 -20.97
N LEU A 179 4.45 -5.47 -20.18
CA LEU A 179 5.81 -5.29 -20.61
C LEU A 179 6.46 -6.65 -20.85
N LYS A 180 7.25 -6.75 -21.92
CA LYS A 180 8.08 -7.93 -22.17
C LYS A 180 9.55 -7.54 -22.19
N GLU A 181 10.31 -8.07 -21.26
CA GLU A 181 11.75 -8.03 -21.30
C GLU A 181 12.29 -8.97 -22.41
N LYS A 182 13.28 -8.52 -23.19
CA LYS A 182 13.79 -9.30 -24.34
C LYS A 182 14.25 -10.71 -23.98
N GLN A 183 14.74 -10.90 -22.77
CA GLN A 183 15.31 -12.16 -22.29
C GLN A 183 14.34 -12.99 -21.45
N ARG A 184 13.12 -12.53 -21.24
CA ARG A 184 12.09 -13.26 -20.49
C ARG A 184 10.98 -13.76 -21.40
N GLU A 185 10.51 -14.96 -21.14
CA GLU A 185 9.36 -15.53 -21.83
C GLU A 185 8.04 -14.96 -21.35
N ALA A 186 7.95 -14.61 -20.05
CA ALA A 186 6.75 -14.10 -19.44
C ALA A 186 6.57 -12.58 -19.64
N TYR A 187 5.32 -12.18 -19.83
CA TYR A 187 4.91 -10.78 -19.79
C TYR A 187 4.67 -10.33 -18.34
N MET A 188 4.97 -9.06 -18.05
CA MET A 188 4.70 -8.44 -16.77
C MET A 188 3.65 -7.32 -16.96
N PRO A 189 2.75 -7.07 -16.00
CA PRO A 189 1.87 -5.91 -16.02
C PRO A 189 2.67 -4.61 -16.13
N ALA A 190 2.18 -3.65 -16.88
CA ALA A 190 2.83 -2.35 -17.10
C ALA A 190 2.42 -1.34 -16.02
#